data_24ddffb5fd03a4ffb76ccb585546c277
#
_entry.id   24ddffb5fd03a4ffb76ccb585546c277
#
_cell.length_a   1.000
_cell.length_b   1.000
_cell.length_c   1.000
_cell.angle_alpha   90.00
_cell.angle_beta   90.00
_cell.angle_gamma   90.00
#
_symmetry.space_group_name_H-M   'P 1'
#
loop_
_entity.id
_entity.type
_entity.pdbx_description
1 polymer ?
#
loop_
_entity_poly.entity_id
_entity_poly.type
_entity_poly.pdbx_seq_one_letter_code
_entity_poly.pdbx_strand_id
1 'polypeptide(L)'
;MIKSLVGRLSGKKEPARAAAPSSPAPQKTSRKEQPHKAHSEKGQQHEASPQGKGGKRSRREPRPKAAAAPWSLQDFPVDVKEGETRFHDLGLRDELMQGIADLGFKYCSPIQAQVLPHTLQGHDAIGKAQTGTGKTAAFLITMFNDMLCNPIEGERFVGEPRALVIAPTRELVMQIAADAADLSKHSGLQVATLIGGMDYQKQLNRLQRDVIDLVVATPGRLLDFMGRRDLFLDHVEVLVLDEADRMLDMGFIPQVKRIVRATPRREDRQTLLFSATFTQDIINLSQQWTYEPVTIEIEPDSVATDTVDQKVYLVSSEQRFRVLNNLLRSDDCTSVIVFANRRDQVRRLHERLRKAGVKCGILSGEVPQAKRTRTLEQFKSGEITVLVATDVAGRGIHVDGVSHVVNYNLPEDPEDYVHRIGRTGRAGATGTSISFASEDDAFLLPDLEALLGGPIECTHPPESLLS
;
A
#
# COMPACT_ATOMS: atom_id res chain seq x y z
N MET A 1 -11.62 33.51 52.46
CA MET A 1 -12.77 33.72 53.38
C MET A 1 -13.88 32.77 52.92
N ILE A 2 -14.33 31.96 53.91
CA ILE A 2 -15.64 31.31 54.07
C ILE A 2 -15.89 30.15 53.08
N LYS A 3 -15.60 28.87 53.43
CA LYS A 3 -16.30 27.86 54.27
C LYS A 3 -17.72 27.52 53.78
N SER A 4 -17.85 26.30 53.20
CA SER A 4 -18.49 25.14 53.85
C SER A 4 -20.03 25.13 53.85
N LEU A 5 -20.63 24.11 53.26
CA LEU A 5 -21.71 23.38 53.92
C LEU A 5 -21.85 21.94 53.38
N VAL A 6 -21.82 21.05 54.31
CA VAL A 6 -22.02 19.59 54.26
C VAL A 6 -23.52 19.29 54.32
N GLY A 7 -23.97 18.28 53.59
CA GLY A 7 -25.32 17.75 53.78
C GLY A 7 -25.42 16.29 53.33
N ARG A 8 -25.24 15.37 54.26
CA ARG A 8 -25.56 13.94 54.17
C ARG A 8 -27.05 13.72 54.00
N LEU A 9 -27.43 12.72 53.19
CA LEU A 9 -28.48 11.81 53.62
C LEU A 9 -28.33 10.45 52.85
N SER A 10 -28.30 9.44 53.65
CA SER A 10 -28.25 8.01 53.44
C SER A 10 -29.52 7.41 52.86
N GLY A 11 -29.40 6.34 52.06
CA GLY A 11 -30.54 5.51 51.68
C GLY A 11 -30.08 4.23 50.97
N LYS A 12 -29.79 3.21 51.76
CA LYS A 12 -29.65 1.80 51.32
C LYS A 12 -30.94 1.27 50.70
N LYS A 13 -30.83 0.53 49.58
CA LYS A 13 -31.66 -0.64 49.29
C LYS A 13 -30.94 -1.47 48.21
N GLU A 14 -30.40 -2.62 48.61
CA GLU A 14 -30.33 -3.80 47.76
C GLU A 14 -31.74 -4.37 47.57
N PRO A 15 -31.99 -4.99 46.42
CA PRO A 15 -32.53 -6.35 46.53
C PRO A 15 -31.97 -7.34 45.50
N ALA A 16 -31.77 -8.53 46.01
CA ALA A 16 -32.10 -9.84 45.51
C ALA A 16 -31.44 -10.38 44.24
N ARG A 17 -30.61 -11.34 44.46
CA ARG A 17 -30.21 -12.50 43.67
C ARG A 17 -31.43 -13.11 42.97
N ALA A 18 -31.37 -13.31 41.66
CA ALA A 18 -32.18 -14.27 40.92
C ALA A 18 -31.27 -15.25 40.18
N ALA A 19 -31.63 -16.50 40.26
CA ALA A 19 -30.90 -17.71 39.95
C ALA A 19 -30.65 -17.93 38.45
N ALA A 20 -29.53 -18.61 38.16
CA ALA A 20 -29.21 -19.19 36.87
C ALA A 20 -30.13 -20.38 36.54
N PRO A 21 -30.44 -20.65 35.27
CA PRO A 21 -30.89 -21.97 34.84
C PRO A 21 -29.73 -22.78 34.24
N SER A 22 -29.71 -23.99 34.67
CA SER A 22 -28.83 -25.14 34.39
C SER A 22 -28.77 -25.55 32.93
N SER A 23 -27.53 -25.97 32.54
CA SER A 23 -27.22 -26.70 31.32
C SER A 23 -27.89 -28.07 31.25
N PRO A 24 -28.28 -28.56 30.07
CA PRO A 24 -28.42 -30.00 29.87
C PRO A 24 -27.20 -30.64 29.22
N ALA A 25 -26.83 -31.80 29.73
CA ALA A 25 -25.74 -32.68 29.33
C ALA A 25 -26.01 -33.41 28.00
N PRO A 26 -24.97 -34.02 27.40
CA PRO A 26 -25.01 -34.53 26.04
C PRO A 26 -25.65 -35.92 25.94
N GLN A 27 -26.52 -36.09 24.97
CA GLN A 27 -27.05 -37.39 24.56
C GLN A 27 -26.10 -38.11 23.60
N LYS A 28 -25.67 -39.31 24.00
CA LYS A 28 -25.04 -40.34 23.16
C LYS A 28 -26.14 -40.96 22.27
N THR A 29 -25.87 -41.05 20.97
CA THR A 29 -26.56 -42.00 20.09
C THR A 29 -25.53 -42.77 19.25
N SER A 30 -25.35 -43.94 19.66
CA SER A 30 -25.12 -45.24 19.03
C SER A 30 -24.83 -45.34 17.54
N ARG A 31 -23.70 -45.88 17.32
CA ARG A 31 -23.11 -46.77 16.29
C ARG A 31 -24.17 -47.69 15.64
N LYS A 32 -24.23 -47.70 14.30
CA LYS A 32 -24.70 -48.82 13.49
C LYS A 32 -23.62 -49.18 12.47
N GLU A 33 -23.00 -50.34 12.72
CA GLU A 33 -22.25 -51.13 11.75
C GLU A 33 -23.23 -51.86 10.84
N GLN A 34 -22.88 -52.05 9.58
CA GLN A 34 -22.95 -53.26 8.76
C GLN A 34 -22.78 -52.98 7.28
N PRO A 35 -22.48 -54.00 6.44
CA PRO A 35 -21.25 -54.80 6.37
C PRO A 35 -20.64 -54.86 4.95
N HIS A 36 -19.48 -55.49 4.88
CA HIS A 36 -18.76 -55.98 3.69
C HIS A 36 -19.63 -56.69 2.65
N LYS A 37 -19.35 -56.46 1.35
CA LYS A 37 -19.50 -57.47 0.30
C LYS A 37 -18.27 -57.49 -0.60
N ALA A 38 -17.57 -58.63 -0.52
CA ALA A 38 -16.57 -59.07 -1.48
C ALA A 38 -17.27 -59.74 -2.67
N HIS A 39 -16.74 -59.58 -3.85
CA HIS A 39 -16.83 -60.49 -5.00
C HIS A 39 -15.59 -60.20 -5.89
N SER A 40 -14.65 -61.05 -5.88
CA SER A 40 -14.36 -62.32 -6.60
C SER A 40 -13.92 -62.08 -8.02
N GLU A 41 -12.70 -62.48 -8.18
CA GLU A 41 -11.91 -62.90 -9.33
C GLU A 41 -12.68 -63.33 -10.61
N LYS A 42 -12.13 -62.95 -11.73
CA LYS A 42 -11.94 -63.84 -12.89
C LYS A 42 -10.80 -63.36 -13.73
N GLY A 43 -9.79 -64.20 -13.80
CA GLY A 43 -8.68 -64.23 -14.68
C GLY A 43 -9.05 -64.62 -16.10
N GLN A 44 -8.21 -64.18 -17.01
CA GLN A 44 -7.93 -64.90 -18.25
C GLN A 44 -6.47 -64.66 -18.64
N GLN A 45 -5.77 -65.74 -18.76
CA GLN A 45 -4.46 -65.95 -19.33
C GLN A 45 -4.57 -65.85 -20.89
N HIS A 46 -3.58 -65.25 -21.53
CA HIS A 46 -3.09 -65.67 -22.84
C HIS A 46 -1.64 -65.21 -22.99
N GLU A 47 -0.80 -66.12 -22.93
CA GLU A 47 0.19 -66.75 -23.83
C GLU A 47 1.23 -65.85 -24.49
N ALA A 48 2.42 -66.38 -24.40
CA ALA A 48 3.74 -65.88 -24.64
C ALA A 48 4.22 -65.88 -26.13
N SER A 49 5.19 -64.99 -26.36
CA SER A 49 6.47 -65.15 -27.07
C SER A 49 6.52 -64.75 -28.55
N PRO A 50 7.71 -64.48 -29.18
CA PRO A 50 9.01 -64.16 -28.57
C PRO A 50 9.82 -63.05 -29.35
N GLN A 51 10.91 -62.64 -28.67
CA GLN A 51 12.20 -62.21 -29.29
C GLN A 51 12.29 -60.98 -30.20
N GLY A 52 12.87 -59.93 -29.67
CA GLY A 52 13.52 -58.87 -30.44
C GLY A 52 14.73 -58.33 -29.64
N LYS A 53 15.94 -58.65 -30.12
CA LYS A 53 17.22 -58.12 -29.65
C LYS A 53 17.23 -56.58 -29.84
N GLY A 54 17.46 -55.83 -28.75
CA GLY A 54 17.56 -54.39 -28.87
C GLY A 54 18.39 -53.78 -27.70
N GLY A 55 19.53 -53.29 -28.07
CA GLY A 55 20.60 -52.65 -27.35
C GLY A 55 20.31 -52.00 -26.00
N LYS A 56 21.18 -52.26 -25.07
CA LYS A 56 21.34 -51.48 -23.84
C LYS A 56 21.58 -50.01 -24.16
N ARG A 57 20.56 -49.17 -24.11
CA ARG A 57 20.71 -47.72 -24.00
C ARG A 57 21.17 -47.44 -22.56
N SER A 58 22.45 -47.14 -22.42
CA SER A 58 23.00 -46.60 -21.20
C SER A 58 22.19 -45.33 -20.81
N ARG A 59 21.52 -45.40 -19.67
CA ARG A 59 20.88 -44.27 -19.02
C ARG A 59 22.01 -43.30 -18.65
N ARG A 60 22.24 -42.27 -19.51
CA ARG A 60 23.10 -41.15 -19.15
C ARG A 60 22.48 -40.50 -17.91
N GLU A 61 23.14 -40.64 -16.76
CA GLU A 61 22.85 -39.82 -15.61
C GLU A 61 22.91 -38.35 -16.01
N PRO A 62 21.94 -37.51 -15.57
CA PRO A 62 22.00 -36.10 -15.83
C PRO A 62 23.28 -35.59 -15.16
N ARG A 63 24.22 -35.03 -15.96
CA ARG A 63 25.34 -34.27 -15.42
C ARG A 63 24.78 -33.25 -14.44
N PRO A 64 25.33 -33.15 -13.23
CA PRO A 64 24.99 -32.08 -12.32
C PRO A 64 25.21 -30.76 -13.08
N LYS A 65 24.17 -29.92 -13.19
CA LYS A 65 24.31 -28.56 -13.68
C LYS A 65 25.39 -27.93 -12.78
N ALA A 66 26.47 -27.48 -13.37
CA ALA A 66 27.46 -26.67 -12.66
C ALA A 66 26.68 -25.58 -11.92
N ALA A 67 26.88 -25.47 -10.62
CA ALA A 67 26.33 -24.39 -9.83
C ALA A 67 26.78 -23.10 -10.51
N ALA A 68 25.84 -22.24 -10.90
CA ALA A 68 26.17 -20.92 -11.41
C ALA A 68 27.08 -20.24 -10.39
N ALA A 69 28.10 -19.52 -10.85
CA ALA A 69 28.94 -18.71 -9.98
C ALA A 69 28.06 -17.81 -9.11
N PRO A 70 28.37 -17.61 -7.83
CA PRO A 70 27.62 -16.69 -7.00
C PRO A 70 27.63 -15.31 -7.66
N TRP A 71 26.47 -14.63 -7.63
CA TRP A 71 26.35 -13.26 -8.14
C TRP A 71 27.33 -12.33 -7.41
N SER A 72 27.90 -11.39 -8.12
CA SER A 72 28.79 -10.39 -7.55
C SER A 72 28.46 -9.00 -8.06
N LEU A 73 28.89 -7.98 -7.34
CA LEU A 73 28.68 -6.57 -7.71
C LEU A 73 29.25 -6.23 -9.10
N GLN A 74 30.23 -7.01 -9.59
CA GLN A 74 30.81 -6.87 -10.93
C GLN A 74 29.83 -7.23 -12.05
N ASP A 75 28.80 -8.01 -11.75
CA ASP A 75 27.75 -8.40 -12.71
C ASP A 75 26.77 -7.26 -13.00
N PHE A 76 26.83 -6.18 -12.21
CA PHE A 76 26.00 -4.98 -12.37
C PHE A 76 26.85 -3.70 -12.38
N PRO A 77 27.62 -3.45 -13.45
CA PRO A 77 28.47 -2.26 -13.54
C PRO A 77 27.63 -1.00 -13.70
N VAL A 78 27.91 0.03 -12.89
CA VAL A 78 27.30 1.35 -12.97
C VAL A 78 28.39 2.41 -12.98
N ASP A 79 28.38 3.29 -13.99
CA ASP A 79 29.35 4.36 -14.15
C ASP A 79 29.21 5.40 -13.03
N VAL A 80 30.34 5.99 -12.61
CA VAL A 80 30.32 7.13 -11.71
C VAL A 80 29.89 8.36 -12.50
N LYS A 81 28.86 9.05 -12.01
CA LYS A 81 28.42 10.33 -12.54
C LYS A 81 28.49 11.41 -11.46
N GLU A 82 28.97 12.57 -11.84
CA GLU A 82 29.05 13.71 -10.94
C GLU A 82 27.67 14.14 -10.45
N GLY A 83 27.49 14.25 -9.14
CA GLY A 83 26.22 14.63 -8.52
C GLY A 83 25.20 13.50 -8.35
N GLU A 84 25.45 12.29 -8.87
CA GLU A 84 24.56 11.14 -8.70
C GLU A 84 25.18 10.10 -7.74
N THR A 85 24.43 9.73 -6.71
CA THR A 85 24.82 8.65 -5.76
C THR A 85 24.39 7.30 -6.32
N ARG A 86 25.35 6.37 -6.47
CA ARG A 86 25.06 4.99 -6.89
C ARG A 86 24.72 4.13 -5.67
N PHE A 87 23.85 3.13 -5.84
CA PHE A 87 23.63 2.12 -4.80
C PHE A 87 24.90 1.34 -4.44
N HIS A 88 25.85 1.23 -5.37
CA HIS A 88 27.19 0.64 -5.17
C HIS A 88 28.01 1.32 -4.06
N ASP A 89 27.77 2.60 -3.82
CA ASP A 89 28.54 3.40 -2.88
C ASP A 89 28.01 3.30 -1.44
N LEU A 90 26.91 2.57 -1.22
CA LEU A 90 26.20 2.48 0.07
C LEU A 90 26.61 1.28 0.93
N GLY A 91 27.48 0.38 0.44
CA GLY A 91 27.94 -0.79 1.19
C GLY A 91 26.85 -1.81 1.51
N LEU A 92 25.87 -1.97 0.62
CA LEU A 92 24.76 -2.89 0.80
C LEU A 92 25.20 -4.35 0.64
N ARG A 93 24.45 -5.28 1.26
CA ARG A 93 24.65 -6.73 1.12
C ARG A 93 24.41 -7.18 -0.32
N ASP A 94 25.17 -8.16 -0.79
CA ASP A 94 25.13 -8.66 -2.16
C ASP A 94 23.74 -9.18 -2.56
N GLU A 95 23.04 -9.85 -1.62
CA GLU A 95 21.70 -10.37 -1.84
C GLU A 95 20.68 -9.25 -2.13
N LEU A 96 20.84 -8.12 -1.46
CA LEU A 96 20.01 -6.93 -1.66
C LEU A 96 20.41 -6.19 -2.94
N MET A 97 21.73 -6.06 -3.20
CA MET A 97 22.24 -5.47 -4.43
C MET A 97 21.80 -6.23 -5.67
N GLN A 98 21.69 -7.56 -5.60
CA GLN A 98 21.15 -8.36 -6.68
C GLN A 98 19.66 -8.04 -6.95
N GLY A 99 18.84 -7.83 -5.91
CA GLY A 99 17.46 -7.38 -6.05
C GLY A 99 17.36 -5.99 -6.69
N ILE A 100 18.23 -5.05 -6.29
CA ILE A 100 18.35 -3.70 -6.86
C ILE A 100 18.75 -3.77 -8.35
N ALA A 101 19.68 -4.66 -8.70
CA ALA A 101 20.13 -4.88 -10.07
C ALA A 101 18.99 -5.48 -10.94
N ASP A 102 18.24 -6.45 -10.42
CA ASP A 102 17.06 -7.01 -11.12
C ASP A 102 16.01 -5.94 -11.46
N LEU A 103 15.85 -4.94 -10.58
CA LEU A 103 14.98 -3.79 -10.80
C LEU A 103 15.58 -2.71 -11.72
N GLY A 104 16.85 -2.82 -12.05
CA GLY A 104 17.57 -1.86 -12.90
C GLY A 104 17.87 -0.52 -12.23
N PHE A 105 17.86 -0.44 -10.90
CA PHE A 105 18.13 0.79 -10.15
C PHE A 105 19.64 1.06 -10.11
N LYS A 106 20.10 2.02 -10.90
CA LYS A 106 21.51 2.38 -11.00
C LYS A 106 21.91 3.47 -10.00
N TYR A 107 21.12 4.51 -9.93
CA TYR A 107 21.37 5.70 -9.11
C TYR A 107 20.23 5.93 -8.13
N CYS A 108 20.57 6.47 -6.97
CA CYS A 108 19.61 6.86 -5.95
C CYS A 108 18.79 8.05 -6.42
N SER A 109 17.49 8.03 -6.12
CA SER A 109 16.68 9.24 -6.22
C SER A 109 17.12 10.27 -5.15
N PRO A 110 16.72 11.55 -5.25
CA PRO A 110 17.12 12.57 -4.28
C PRO A 110 16.82 12.19 -2.82
N ILE A 111 15.65 11.62 -2.53
CA ILE A 111 15.31 11.17 -1.17
C ILE A 111 16.18 10.00 -0.73
N GLN A 112 16.46 9.06 -1.62
CA GLN A 112 17.31 7.91 -1.31
C GLN A 112 18.76 8.34 -1.02
N ALA A 113 19.32 9.22 -1.84
CA ALA A 113 20.66 9.73 -1.68
C ALA A 113 20.88 10.46 -0.34
N GLN A 114 19.82 11.13 0.17
CA GLN A 114 19.89 11.87 1.43
C GLN A 114 19.54 11.00 2.64
N VAL A 115 18.56 10.08 2.53
CA VAL A 115 18.09 9.27 3.66
C VAL A 115 19.02 8.09 3.94
N LEU A 116 19.39 7.31 2.90
CA LEU A 116 20.11 6.05 3.08
C LEU A 116 21.43 6.15 3.85
N PRO A 117 22.30 7.17 3.63
CA PRO A 117 23.55 7.26 4.38
C PRO A 117 23.36 7.34 5.90
N HIS A 118 22.23 7.88 6.36
CA HIS A 118 21.92 7.99 7.80
C HIS A 118 21.19 6.74 8.31
N THR A 119 20.18 6.28 7.58
CA THR A 119 19.35 5.16 8.04
C THR A 119 20.08 3.83 8.01
N LEU A 120 21.05 3.64 7.11
CA LEU A 120 21.94 2.47 7.10
C LEU A 120 22.91 2.44 8.30
N GLN A 121 23.08 3.57 9.00
CA GLN A 121 23.84 3.68 10.25
C GLN A 121 22.95 3.53 11.50
N GLY A 122 21.66 3.24 11.32
CA GLY A 122 20.70 3.06 12.43
C GLY A 122 20.03 4.35 12.91
N HIS A 123 20.27 5.51 12.28
CA HIS A 123 19.60 6.75 12.66
C HIS A 123 18.13 6.74 12.27
N ASP A 124 17.29 7.30 13.11
CA ASP A 124 15.91 7.61 12.77
C ASP A 124 15.85 8.67 11.68
N ALA A 125 14.80 8.65 10.88
CA ALA A 125 14.61 9.65 9.84
C ALA A 125 13.16 10.12 9.73
N ILE A 126 13.00 11.42 9.46
CA ILE A 126 11.74 12.05 9.09
C ILE A 126 11.91 12.57 7.67
N GLY A 127 11.18 11.98 6.71
CA GLY A 127 11.25 12.33 5.30
C GLY A 127 10.01 13.07 4.83
N LYS A 128 10.14 14.34 4.42
CA LYS A 128 9.10 15.05 3.67
C LYS A 128 9.36 14.88 2.19
N ALA A 129 8.55 14.08 1.53
CA ALA A 129 8.64 13.88 0.09
C ALA A 129 7.31 13.38 -0.48
N GLN A 130 6.99 13.80 -1.67
CA GLN A 130 5.77 13.39 -2.39
C GLN A 130 5.78 11.89 -2.75
N THR A 131 4.65 11.34 -3.17
CA THR A 131 4.55 9.98 -3.70
C THR A 131 5.30 9.87 -5.03
N GLY A 132 6.01 8.74 -5.23
CA GLY A 132 6.79 8.50 -6.46
C GLY A 132 8.25 8.97 -6.40
N THR A 133 8.71 9.57 -5.31
CA THR A 133 10.10 10.01 -5.14
C THR A 133 11.08 8.89 -4.78
N GLY A 134 10.60 7.67 -4.53
CA GLY A 134 11.45 6.52 -4.17
C GLY A 134 11.54 6.23 -2.68
N LYS A 135 10.70 6.81 -1.81
CA LYS A 135 10.64 6.57 -0.35
C LYS A 135 10.54 5.09 -0.01
N THR A 136 9.65 4.36 -0.71
CA THR A 136 9.42 2.93 -0.47
C THR A 136 10.70 2.12 -0.58
N ALA A 137 11.48 2.32 -1.65
CA ALA A 137 12.74 1.63 -1.79
C ALA A 137 13.75 2.06 -0.70
N ALA A 138 13.77 3.35 -0.30
CA ALA A 138 14.68 3.81 0.75
C ALA A 138 14.46 3.08 2.07
N PHE A 139 13.24 3.02 2.60
CA PHE A 139 13.01 2.33 3.87
C PHE A 139 13.08 0.79 3.75
N LEU A 140 12.71 0.21 2.61
CA LEU A 140 12.87 -1.24 2.40
C LEU A 140 14.34 -1.64 2.34
N ILE A 141 15.18 -0.88 1.64
CA ILE A 141 16.64 -1.10 1.59
C ILE A 141 17.24 -0.98 2.99
N THR A 142 16.86 0.03 3.77
CA THR A 142 17.31 0.19 5.16
C THR A 142 16.99 -1.05 5.99
N MET A 143 15.72 -1.49 6.01
CA MET A 143 15.27 -2.64 6.79
C MET A 143 15.94 -3.95 6.37
N PHE A 144 15.99 -4.21 5.06
CA PHE A 144 16.55 -5.46 4.57
C PHE A 144 18.06 -5.52 4.75
N ASN A 145 18.77 -4.41 4.53
CA ASN A 145 20.22 -4.37 4.77
C ASN A 145 20.54 -4.58 6.25
N ASP A 146 19.79 -3.95 7.16
CA ASP A 146 19.95 -4.17 8.59
C ASP A 146 19.75 -5.66 8.96
N MET A 147 18.66 -6.28 8.51
CA MET A 147 18.37 -7.69 8.79
C MET A 147 19.43 -8.65 8.24
N LEU A 148 20.03 -8.33 7.10
CA LEU A 148 21.08 -9.14 6.46
C LEU A 148 22.44 -8.94 7.13
N CYS A 149 22.74 -7.74 7.64
CA CYS A 149 23.94 -7.44 8.39
C CYS A 149 23.89 -7.98 9.82
N ASN A 150 22.70 -8.01 10.42
CA ASN A 150 22.46 -8.39 11.80
C ASN A 150 21.50 -9.58 11.88
N PRO A 151 21.91 -10.80 11.43
CA PRO A 151 21.05 -11.99 11.55
C PRO A 151 20.83 -12.34 13.02
N ILE A 152 19.60 -12.71 13.37
CA ILE A 152 19.29 -13.15 14.74
C ILE A 152 19.94 -14.52 14.98
N GLU A 153 20.81 -14.58 15.98
CA GLU A 153 21.37 -15.82 16.48
C GLU A 153 20.37 -16.45 17.47
N GLY A 154 19.80 -17.60 17.11
CA GLY A 154 18.88 -18.33 17.98
C GLY A 154 17.54 -18.64 17.34
N GLU A 155 16.59 -19.11 18.17
CA GLU A 155 15.27 -19.51 17.74
C GLU A 155 14.36 -18.28 17.56
N ARG A 156 13.70 -18.19 16.40
CA ARG A 156 12.70 -17.16 16.09
C ARG A 156 11.32 -17.78 16.09
N PHE A 157 10.34 -17.02 16.56
CA PHE A 157 8.97 -17.50 16.68
C PHE A 157 8.05 -16.90 15.63
N VAL A 158 7.02 -17.67 15.28
CA VAL A 158 5.96 -17.20 14.39
C VAL A 158 5.16 -16.07 15.07
N GLY A 159 4.76 -15.08 14.29
CA GLY A 159 4.02 -13.92 14.83
C GLY A 159 4.90 -12.84 15.48
N GLU A 160 6.22 -12.93 15.39
CA GLU A 160 7.19 -11.95 15.93
C GLU A 160 8.06 -11.36 14.78
N PRO A 161 7.56 -10.38 14.05
CA PRO A 161 8.33 -9.74 12.97
C PRO A 161 9.44 -8.84 13.52
N ARG A 162 10.55 -8.73 12.78
CA ARG A 162 11.65 -7.80 13.04
C ARG A 162 11.35 -6.38 12.58
N ALA A 163 10.58 -6.23 11.50
CA ALA A 163 10.20 -4.92 10.98
C ALA A 163 8.70 -4.80 10.73
N LEU A 164 8.22 -3.57 10.89
CA LEU A 164 6.83 -3.21 10.71
C LEU A 164 6.70 -1.95 9.86
N VAL A 165 5.92 -2.04 8.77
CA VAL A 165 5.49 -0.88 7.99
C VAL A 165 4.00 -0.67 8.19
N ILE A 166 3.61 0.54 8.58
CA ILE A 166 2.21 0.96 8.71
C ILE A 166 1.90 1.95 7.60
N ALA A 167 0.85 1.66 6.83
CA ALA A 167 0.37 2.54 5.76
C ALA A 167 -1.16 2.66 5.81
N PRO A 168 -1.72 3.82 5.41
CA PRO A 168 -3.15 4.13 5.60
C PRO A 168 -4.08 3.28 4.73
N THR A 169 -3.65 2.90 3.54
CA THR A 169 -4.51 2.25 2.55
C THR A 169 -4.06 0.83 2.22
N ARG A 170 -5.03 -0.01 1.85
CA ARG A 170 -4.76 -1.41 1.46
C ARG A 170 -3.94 -1.50 0.19
N GLU A 171 -4.18 -0.57 -0.72
CA GLU A 171 -3.50 -0.47 -2.00
C GLU A 171 -2.01 -0.16 -1.79
N LEU A 172 -1.71 0.80 -0.92
CA LEU A 172 -0.32 1.14 -0.58
C LEU A 172 0.39 -0.02 0.13
N VAL A 173 -0.29 -0.69 1.09
CA VAL A 173 0.27 -1.89 1.74
C VAL A 173 0.59 -2.98 0.71
N MET A 174 -0.31 -3.23 -0.25
CA MET A 174 -0.07 -4.24 -1.30
C MET A 174 1.08 -3.84 -2.22
N GLN A 175 1.22 -2.58 -2.53
CA GLN A 175 2.33 -2.07 -3.34
C GLN A 175 3.65 -2.19 -2.59
N ILE A 176 3.74 -1.68 -1.36
CA ILE A 176 4.95 -1.82 -0.53
C ILE A 176 5.36 -3.28 -0.41
N ALA A 177 4.40 -4.20 -0.26
CA ALA A 177 4.70 -5.62 -0.18
C ALA A 177 5.18 -6.23 -1.50
N ALA A 178 4.72 -5.72 -2.65
CA ALA A 178 5.23 -6.12 -3.95
C ALA A 178 6.68 -5.63 -4.15
N ASP A 179 6.93 -4.35 -3.88
CA ASP A 179 8.28 -3.76 -3.93
C ASP A 179 9.23 -4.49 -2.97
N ALA A 180 8.74 -4.85 -1.76
CA ALA A 180 9.50 -5.63 -0.78
C ALA A 180 9.84 -7.03 -1.29
N ALA A 181 8.92 -7.72 -1.95
CA ALA A 181 9.16 -9.05 -2.51
C ALA A 181 10.19 -9.02 -3.65
N ASP A 182 10.17 -7.98 -4.49
CA ASP A 182 11.12 -7.80 -5.57
C ASP A 182 12.53 -7.49 -5.03
N LEU A 183 12.65 -6.57 -4.07
CA LEU A 183 13.93 -6.23 -3.43
C LEU A 183 14.52 -7.38 -2.61
N SER A 184 13.69 -8.15 -1.90
CA SER A 184 14.15 -9.26 -1.04
C SER A 184 14.26 -10.60 -1.76
N LYS A 185 14.06 -10.64 -3.07
CA LYS A 185 13.99 -11.87 -3.88
C LYS A 185 15.16 -12.85 -3.67
N HIS A 186 16.35 -12.33 -3.43
CA HIS A 186 17.58 -13.12 -3.26
C HIS A 186 18.02 -13.24 -1.79
N SER A 187 17.33 -12.59 -0.86
CA SER A 187 17.73 -12.52 0.56
C SER A 187 17.16 -13.65 1.44
N GLY A 188 16.10 -14.32 0.97
CA GLY A 188 15.36 -15.31 1.77
C GLY A 188 14.43 -14.70 2.82
N LEU A 189 14.41 -13.38 2.99
CA LEU A 189 13.55 -12.66 3.94
C LEU A 189 12.07 -12.84 3.59
N GLN A 190 11.24 -13.01 4.60
CA GLN A 190 9.81 -13.29 4.46
C GLN A 190 8.96 -12.06 4.76
N VAL A 191 8.09 -11.70 3.81
CA VAL A 191 7.20 -10.55 3.91
C VAL A 191 5.75 -11.02 4.04
N ALA A 192 4.99 -10.43 4.96
CA ALA A 192 3.55 -10.66 5.10
C ALA A 192 2.75 -9.36 5.08
N THR A 193 1.53 -9.42 4.54
CA THR A 193 0.60 -8.29 4.51
C THR A 193 -0.58 -8.52 5.43
N LEU A 194 -0.96 -7.49 6.19
CA LEU A 194 -2.14 -7.52 7.06
C LEU A 194 -3.10 -6.37 6.69
N ILE A 195 -4.12 -6.71 5.91
CA ILE A 195 -5.09 -5.72 5.39
C ILE A 195 -6.54 -6.13 5.66
N GLY A 196 -7.36 -5.15 6.03
CA GLY A 196 -8.79 -5.35 6.21
C GLY A 196 -9.51 -5.68 4.89
N GLY A 197 -10.67 -6.36 4.97
CA GLY A 197 -11.46 -6.72 3.78
C GLY A 197 -10.93 -7.92 2.99
N MET A 198 -9.84 -8.51 3.42
CA MET A 198 -9.32 -9.80 2.96
C MET A 198 -9.59 -10.87 4.02
N ASP A 199 -9.55 -12.13 3.58
CA ASP A 199 -9.78 -13.28 4.46
C ASP A 199 -8.78 -13.28 5.63
N TYR A 200 -9.31 -13.22 6.86
CA TYR A 200 -8.51 -13.21 8.09
C TYR A 200 -7.73 -14.52 8.24
N GLN A 201 -8.38 -15.66 7.99
CA GLN A 201 -7.78 -16.97 8.21
C GLN A 201 -6.58 -17.23 7.27
N LYS A 202 -6.65 -16.74 6.03
CA LYS A 202 -5.50 -16.86 5.11
C LYS A 202 -4.30 -16.08 5.60
N GLN A 203 -4.52 -14.87 6.13
CA GLN A 203 -3.44 -14.05 6.70
C GLN A 203 -2.89 -14.70 7.97
N LEU A 204 -3.76 -15.22 8.84
CA LEU A 204 -3.37 -15.93 10.05
C LEU A 204 -2.54 -17.18 9.72
N ASN A 205 -3.00 -18.00 8.78
CA ASN A 205 -2.26 -19.20 8.37
C ASN A 205 -0.85 -18.88 7.85
N ARG A 206 -0.68 -17.73 7.19
CA ARG A 206 0.64 -17.26 6.73
C ARG A 206 1.54 -16.93 7.92
N LEU A 207 1.03 -16.17 8.91
CA LEU A 207 1.78 -15.80 10.11
C LEU A 207 2.14 -16.98 10.99
N GLN A 208 1.28 -18.02 11.02
CA GLN A 208 1.51 -19.21 11.85
C GLN A 208 2.40 -20.28 11.19
N ARG A 209 2.48 -20.26 9.85
CA ARG A 209 3.29 -21.21 9.09
C ARG A 209 4.74 -20.79 8.97
N ASP A 210 4.97 -19.50 8.70
CA ASP A 210 6.28 -18.98 8.36
C ASP A 210 6.76 -17.97 9.41
N VAL A 211 8.05 -17.97 9.66
CA VAL A 211 8.70 -16.90 10.44
C VAL A 211 8.80 -15.68 9.53
N ILE A 212 8.06 -14.64 9.85
CA ILE A 212 7.96 -13.42 9.04
C ILE A 212 9.00 -12.40 9.53
N ASP A 213 9.76 -11.82 8.61
CA ASP A 213 10.72 -10.77 8.89
C ASP A 213 10.08 -9.39 8.86
N LEU A 214 9.27 -9.13 7.83
CA LEU A 214 8.59 -7.85 7.62
C LEU A 214 7.08 -8.03 7.57
N VAL A 215 6.37 -7.28 8.39
CA VAL A 215 4.91 -7.10 8.28
C VAL A 215 4.61 -5.73 7.70
N VAL A 216 3.82 -5.69 6.61
CA VAL A 216 3.26 -4.46 6.04
C VAL A 216 1.76 -4.45 6.29
N ALA A 217 1.24 -3.43 6.97
CA ALA A 217 -0.13 -3.48 7.50
C ALA A 217 -0.90 -2.16 7.43
N THR A 218 -2.24 -2.28 7.35
CA THR A 218 -3.14 -1.17 7.71
C THR A 218 -3.43 -1.18 9.21
N PRO A 219 -3.57 -0.01 9.87
CA PRO A 219 -3.70 0.09 11.33
C PRO A 219 -4.78 -0.79 11.94
N GLY A 220 -5.99 -0.79 11.37
CA GLY A 220 -7.13 -1.53 11.89
C GLY A 220 -6.91 -3.05 11.91
N ARG A 221 -6.40 -3.62 10.80
CA ARG A 221 -6.16 -5.06 10.70
C ARG A 221 -4.99 -5.50 11.59
N LEU A 222 -3.97 -4.67 11.71
CA LEU A 222 -2.85 -4.94 12.61
C LEU A 222 -3.34 -5.06 14.06
N LEU A 223 -4.17 -4.12 14.51
CA LEU A 223 -4.78 -4.17 15.84
C LEU A 223 -5.68 -5.40 16.06
N ASP A 224 -6.37 -5.90 15.03
CA ASP A 224 -7.17 -7.13 15.12
C ASP A 224 -6.28 -8.33 15.46
N PHE A 225 -5.11 -8.47 14.80
CA PHE A 225 -4.14 -9.55 15.05
C PHE A 225 -3.49 -9.42 16.43
N MET A 226 -3.08 -8.21 16.82
CA MET A 226 -2.54 -7.95 18.15
C MET A 226 -3.57 -8.25 19.26
N GLY A 227 -4.82 -7.81 19.07
CA GLY A 227 -5.90 -8.04 20.02
C GLY A 227 -6.24 -9.51 20.26
N ARG A 228 -6.01 -10.36 19.26
CA ARG A 228 -6.20 -11.82 19.33
C ARG A 228 -4.94 -12.56 19.78
N ARG A 229 -3.84 -11.85 19.99
CA ARG A 229 -2.52 -12.43 20.31
C ARG A 229 -1.99 -13.37 19.23
N ASP A 230 -2.28 -13.05 17.97
CA ASP A 230 -1.73 -13.74 16.80
C ASP A 230 -0.48 -13.02 16.26
N LEU A 231 -0.18 -11.82 16.78
CA LEU A 231 0.97 -11.00 16.42
C LEU A 231 1.49 -10.25 17.64
N PHE A 232 2.80 -10.26 17.84
CA PHE A 232 3.54 -9.60 18.91
C PHE A 232 4.55 -8.65 18.30
N LEU A 233 4.66 -7.44 18.83
CA LEU A 233 5.50 -6.39 18.27
C LEU A 233 6.69 -6.02 19.16
N ASP A 234 6.92 -6.78 20.22
CA ASP A 234 7.93 -6.50 21.25
C ASP A 234 9.36 -6.64 20.73
N HIS A 235 9.52 -7.28 19.56
CA HIS A 235 10.80 -7.54 18.90
C HIS A 235 10.99 -6.74 17.59
N VAL A 236 10.14 -5.72 17.36
CA VAL A 236 10.27 -4.86 16.19
C VAL A 236 11.49 -3.96 16.32
N GLU A 237 12.49 -4.20 15.47
CA GLU A 237 13.74 -3.45 15.40
C GLU A 237 13.58 -2.17 14.58
N VAL A 238 12.80 -2.23 13.49
CA VAL A 238 12.55 -1.08 12.60
C VAL A 238 11.07 -0.87 12.41
N LEU A 239 10.59 0.34 12.73
CA LEU A 239 9.23 0.80 12.52
C LEU A 239 9.18 1.85 11.42
N VAL A 240 8.34 1.65 10.41
CA VAL A 240 8.09 2.63 9.36
C VAL A 240 6.63 3.10 9.40
N LEU A 241 6.45 4.40 9.32
CA LEU A 241 5.17 5.08 9.19
C LEU A 241 5.15 5.81 7.84
N ASP A 242 4.44 5.25 6.86
CA ASP A 242 4.36 5.85 5.52
C ASP A 242 3.02 6.54 5.31
N GLU A 243 3.04 7.71 4.64
CA GLU A 243 1.90 8.62 4.49
C GLU A 243 1.27 8.99 5.85
N ALA A 244 2.08 9.50 6.77
CA ALA A 244 1.64 9.84 8.14
C ALA A 244 0.56 10.92 8.18
N ASP A 245 0.66 11.95 7.33
CA ASP A 245 -0.37 12.98 7.11
C ASP A 245 -1.72 12.35 6.79
N ARG A 246 -1.71 11.41 5.91
CA ARG A 246 -2.92 10.71 5.53
C ARG A 246 -3.50 9.83 6.63
N MET A 247 -2.66 9.22 7.46
CA MET A 247 -3.15 8.51 8.64
C MET A 247 -3.82 9.47 9.63
N LEU A 248 -3.38 10.74 9.66
CA LEU A 248 -4.00 11.81 10.43
C LEU A 248 -5.39 12.14 9.84
N ASP A 249 -5.48 12.44 8.54
CA ASP A 249 -6.73 12.80 7.85
C ASP A 249 -7.80 11.73 7.95
N MET A 250 -7.38 10.47 7.88
CA MET A 250 -8.28 9.32 8.00
C MET A 250 -8.66 8.99 9.46
N GLY A 251 -8.17 9.74 10.44
CA GLY A 251 -8.46 9.53 11.84
C GLY A 251 -7.82 8.26 12.43
N PHE A 252 -6.74 7.75 11.83
CA PHE A 252 -6.06 6.53 12.29
C PHE A 252 -5.06 6.78 13.42
N ILE A 253 -4.76 8.02 13.77
CA ILE A 253 -3.76 8.34 14.82
C ILE A 253 -4.01 7.63 16.15
N PRO A 254 -5.26 7.51 16.68
CA PRO A 254 -5.49 6.74 17.90
C PRO A 254 -5.09 5.26 17.77
N GLN A 255 -5.30 4.66 16.59
CA GLN A 255 -4.92 3.29 16.30
C GLN A 255 -3.40 3.15 16.18
N VAL A 256 -2.75 4.06 15.46
CA VAL A 256 -1.29 4.08 15.27
C VAL A 256 -0.60 4.28 16.64
N LYS A 257 -1.07 5.18 17.50
CA LYS A 257 -0.55 5.36 18.87
C LYS A 257 -0.59 4.07 19.69
N ARG A 258 -1.65 3.26 19.55
CA ARG A 258 -1.73 1.94 20.22
C ARG A 258 -0.71 0.95 19.69
N ILE A 259 -0.48 0.95 18.38
CA ILE A 259 0.50 0.08 17.72
C ILE A 259 1.92 0.49 18.16
N VAL A 260 2.26 1.76 18.04
CA VAL A 260 3.58 2.29 18.43
C VAL A 260 3.92 1.99 19.89
N ARG A 261 2.93 2.02 20.81
CA ARG A 261 3.12 1.66 22.22
C ARG A 261 3.39 0.16 22.44
N ALA A 262 3.06 -0.68 21.49
CA ALA A 262 3.28 -2.11 21.58
C ALA A 262 4.62 -2.54 20.95
N THR A 263 5.33 -1.64 20.30
CA THR A 263 6.71 -1.86 19.83
C THR A 263 7.70 -1.43 20.92
N PRO A 264 8.98 -1.81 20.85
CA PRO A 264 10.02 -1.34 21.76
C PRO A 264 10.04 0.18 21.88
N ARG A 265 10.67 0.71 22.94
CA ARG A 265 10.81 2.16 23.10
C ARG A 265 11.53 2.75 21.89
N ARG A 266 11.31 4.05 21.63
CA ARG A 266 11.92 4.74 20.49
C ARG A 266 13.47 4.73 20.52
N GLU A 267 14.05 4.64 21.72
CA GLU A 267 15.50 4.54 21.93
C GLU A 267 16.05 3.13 21.62
N ASP A 268 15.17 2.12 21.62
CA ASP A 268 15.51 0.70 21.45
C ASP A 268 15.10 0.15 20.06
N ARG A 269 14.60 1.02 19.16
CA ARG A 269 14.26 0.68 17.78
C ARG A 269 14.60 1.83 16.84
N GLN A 270 14.80 1.55 15.58
CA GLN A 270 14.85 2.56 14.52
C GLN A 270 13.44 2.93 14.07
N THR A 271 13.15 4.23 13.90
CA THR A 271 11.85 4.71 13.41
C THR A 271 12.02 5.61 12.19
N LEU A 272 11.34 5.27 11.11
CA LEU A 272 11.33 6.04 9.87
C LEU A 272 9.91 6.57 9.63
N LEU A 273 9.74 7.87 9.55
CA LEU A 273 8.47 8.51 9.31
C LEU A 273 8.49 9.28 7.99
N PHE A 274 7.56 8.95 7.11
CA PHE A 274 7.42 9.63 5.82
C PHE A 274 6.05 10.29 5.71
N SER A 275 6.05 11.53 5.21
CA SER A 275 4.85 12.34 5.01
C SER A 275 5.02 13.22 3.77
N ALA A 276 3.94 13.56 3.08
CA ALA A 276 4.00 14.55 2.02
C ALA A 276 3.94 15.97 2.59
N THR A 277 3.29 16.15 3.74
CA THR A 277 3.14 17.44 4.42
C THR A 277 3.69 17.39 5.85
N PHE A 278 4.21 18.53 6.33
CA PHE A 278 4.70 18.72 7.69
C PHE A 278 3.82 19.70 8.45
N THR A 279 2.57 19.29 8.70
CA THR A 279 1.69 20.03 9.63
C THR A 279 2.22 19.98 11.05
N GLN A 280 1.80 20.90 11.92
CA GLN A 280 2.21 20.93 13.33
C GLN A 280 1.89 19.60 14.03
N ASP A 281 0.79 18.95 13.66
CA ASP A 281 0.41 17.66 14.24
C ASP A 281 1.37 16.56 13.82
N ILE A 282 1.80 16.51 12.57
CA ILE A 282 2.80 15.55 12.09
C ILE A 282 4.16 15.78 12.76
N ILE A 283 4.59 17.03 12.90
CA ILE A 283 5.81 17.39 13.63
C ILE A 283 5.73 16.92 15.09
N ASN A 284 4.62 17.16 15.78
CA ASN A 284 4.41 16.72 17.14
C ASN A 284 4.42 15.18 17.28
N LEU A 285 3.85 14.47 16.31
CA LEU A 285 3.84 13.01 16.31
C LEU A 285 5.23 12.44 16.02
N SER A 286 5.94 13.03 15.07
CA SER A 286 7.30 12.58 14.74
C SER A 286 8.24 12.70 15.93
N GLN A 287 8.22 13.82 16.66
CA GLN A 287 9.01 14.03 17.86
C GLN A 287 8.69 13.04 19.00
N GLN A 288 7.45 12.55 19.06
CA GLN A 288 7.05 11.54 20.06
C GLN A 288 7.53 10.13 19.70
N TRP A 289 7.64 9.82 18.41
CA TRP A 289 7.85 8.45 17.94
C TRP A 289 9.27 8.16 17.47
N THR A 290 10.06 9.20 17.17
CA THR A 290 11.46 9.09 16.76
C THR A 290 12.42 9.49 17.87
N TYR A 291 13.67 9.01 17.78
CA TYR A 291 14.78 9.36 18.66
C TYR A 291 15.91 10.01 17.86
N GLU A 292 16.20 11.28 18.14
CA GLU A 292 17.23 12.08 17.47
C GLU A 292 17.24 11.95 15.94
N PRO A 293 16.10 12.15 15.27
CA PRO A 293 15.97 11.86 13.85
C PRO A 293 16.71 12.87 12.97
N VAL A 294 17.21 12.40 11.83
CA VAL A 294 17.57 13.30 10.73
C VAL A 294 16.28 13.69 9.99
N THR A 295 16.11 14.99 9.77
CA THR A 295 14.97 15.50 8.98
C THR A 295 15.45 15.82 7.57
N ILE A 296 14.79 15.22 6.59
CA ILE A 296 15.10 15.39 5.18
C ILE A 296 13.85 15.90 4.48
N GLU A 297 13.98 17.06 3.87
CA GLU A 297 12.94 17.66 3.04
C GLU A 297 13.40 17.67 1.60
N ILE A 298 12.70 16.93 0.76
CA ILE A 298 12.86 17.04 -0.68
C ILE A 298 11.81 18.02 -1.16
N GLU A 299 12.25 19.23 -1.43
CA GLU A 299 11.41 20.16 -2.18
C GLU A 299 11.16 19.53 -3.57
N PRO A 300 9.92 19.48 -4.02
CA PRO A 300 9.68 19.10 -5.41
C PRO A 300 10.47 20.07 -6.30
N ASP A 301 11.24 19.53 -7.26
CA ASP A 301 12.02 20.30 -8.26
C ASP A 301 11.15 21.32 -9.05
N SER A 302 9.91 21.20 -8.96
CA SER A 302 8.77 22.11 -9.19
C SER A 302 7.56 21.45 -8.54
N VAL A 303 6.59 22.20 -8.08
CA VAL A 303 5.28 21.63 -7.73
C VAL A 303 4.92 20.72 -8.90
N ALA A 304 4.32 19.55 -8.66
CA ALA A 304 3.85 18.59 -9.71
C ALA A 304 3.05 19.28 -10.85
N THR A 305 2.93 20.59 -10.76
CA THR A 305 2.33 21.53 -11.66
C THR A 305 3.13 21.73 -12.96
N ASP A 306 4.49 21.59 -12.95
CA ASP A 306 5.28 21.94 -14.16
C ASP A 306 5.31 20.79 -15.20
N THR A 307 5.08 19.56 -14.79
CA THR A 307 4.95 18.43 -15.71
C THR A 307 3.51 18.13 -16.11
N VAL A 308 2.55 18.79 -15.45
CA VAL A 308 1.11 18.58 -15.67
C VAL A 308 0.49 19.83 -16.29
N ASP A 309 -0.01 19.72 -17.53
CA ASP A 309 -0.83 20.75 -18.16
C ASP A 309 -2.18 20.85 -17.42
N GLN A 310 -2.39 21.94 -16.69
CA GLN A 310 -3.56 22.13 -15.83
C GLN A 310 -4.57 23.05 -16.51
N LYS A 311 -5.81 22.57 -16.64
CA LYS A 311 -6.93 23.31 -17.20
C LYS A 311 -8.09 23.34 -16.21
N VAL A 312 -8.66 24.51 -15.96
CA VAL A 312 -9.87 24.64 -15.15
C VAL A 312 -11.00 25.17 -16.02
N TYR A 313 -12.04 24.37 -16.16
CA TYR A 313 -13.21 24.74 -16.94
C TYR A 313 -14.37 25.19 -16.04
N LEU A 314 -14.88 26.40 -16.31
CA LEU A 314 -16.12 26.90 -15.72
C LEU A 314 -17.30 26.17 -16.38
N VAL A 315 -18.00 25.32 -15.64
CA VAL A 315 -19.12 24.54 -16.14
C VAL A 315 -20.29 24.58 -15.17
N SER A 316 -21.52 24.62 -15.64
CA SER A 316 -22.67 24.41 -14.76
C SER A 316 -22.73 22.93 -14.29
N SER A 317 -23.31 22.68 -13.13
CA SER A 317 -23.52 21.32 -12.62
C SER A 317 -24.25 20.40 -13.61
N GLU A 318 -25.13 20.93 -14.44
CA GLU A 318 -25.84 20.18 -15.49
C GLU A 318 -24.91 19.81 -16.67
N GLN A 319 -23.97 20.69 -17.03
CA GLN A 319 -23.06 20.50 -18.15
C GLN A 319 -21.91 19.54 -17.83
N ARG A 320 -21.49 19.41 -16.57
CA ARG A 320 -20.33 18.61 -16.15
C ARG A 320 -20.26 17.23 -16.80
N PHE A 321 -21.36 16.50 -16.80
CA PHE A 321 -21.37 15.16 -17.37
C PHE A 321 -21.19 15.15 -18.88
N ARG A 322 -21.80 16.09 -19.59
CA ARG A 322 -21.66 16.21 -21.05
C ARG A 322 -20.21 16.50 -21.42
N VAL A 323 -19.64 17.51 -20.78
CA VAL A 323 -18.25 17.89 -20.99
C VAL A 323 -17.30 16.71 -20.71
N LEU A 324 -17.48 16.02 -19.59
CA LEU A 324 -16.70 14.81 -19.28
C LEU A 324 -16.86 13.72 -20.34
N ASN A 325 -18.10 13.41 -20.73
CA ASN A 325 -18.36 12.34 -21.69
C ASN A 325 -17.78 12.64 -23.09
N ASN A 326 -17.80 13.89 -23.50
CA ASN A 326 -17.19 14.31 -24.76
C ASN A 326 -15.66 14.33 -24.66
N LEU A 327 -15.09 14.78 -23.54
CA LEU A 327 -13.66 14.72 -23.26
C LEU A 327 -13.12 13.28 -23.35
N LEU A 328 -13.79 12.33 -22.74
CA LEU A 328 -13.38 10.91 -22.71
C LEU A 328 -13.45 10.22 -24.10
N ARG A 329 -13.98 10.88 -25.11
CA ARG A 329 -13.99 10.42 -26.51
C ARG A 329 -12.82 10.96 -27.33
N SER A 330 -12.04 11.89 -26.77
CA SER A 330 -10.83 12.36 -27.42
C SER A 330 -9.77 11.24 -27.49
N ASP A 331 -9.06 11.19 -28.59
CA ASP A 331 -7.99 10.18 -28.81
C ASP A 331 -6.83 10.32 -27.82
N ASP A 332 -6.64 11.50 -27.24
CA ASP A 332 -5.60 11.77 -26.23
C ASP A 332 -5.92 11.15 -24.87
N CYS A 333 -7.20 10.83 -24.59
CA CYS A 333 -7.68 10.28 -23.33
C CYS A 333 -7.54 8.75 -23.27
N THR A 334 -6.30 8.27 -23.22
CA THR A 334 -5.99 6.82 -23.28
C THR A 334 -6.12 6.12 -21.94
N SER A 335 -5.77 6.78 -20.84
CA SER A 335 -5.85 6.28 -19.47
C SER A 335 -6.23 7.42 -18.53
N VAL A 336 -7.45 7.41 -18.00
CA VAL A 336 -8.05 8.56 -17.30
C VAL A 336 -8.50 8.18 -15.90
N ILE A 337 -8.12 8.97 -14.90
CA ILE A 337 -8.69 8.89 -13.55
C ILE A 337 -9.64 10.08 -13.34
N VAL A 338 -10.88 9.78 -13.00
CA VAL A 338 -11.93 10.79 -12.71
C VAL A 338 -12.22 10.79 -11.21
N PHE A 339 -11.92 11.90 -10.56
CA PHE A 339 -12.18 12.10 -9.14
C PHE A 339 -13.52 12.81 -8.89
N ALA A 340 -14.26 12.34 -7.89
CA ALA A 340 -15.41 13.04 -7.34
C ALA A 340 -15.44 12.90 -5.80
N ASN A 341 -15.90 13.94 -5.10
CA ASN A 341 -15.77 14.07 -3.65
C ASN A 341 -16.60 13.02 -2.88
N ARG A 342 -17.77 12.65 -3.40
CA ARG A 342 -18.74 11.82 -2.69
C ARG A 342 -18.92 10.43 -3.31
N ARG A 343 -19.07 9.41 -2.46
CA ARG A 343 -19.27 8.01 -2.88
C ARG A 343 -20.49 7.82 -3.77
N ASP A 344 -21.60 8.52 -3.47
CA ASP A 344 -22.83 8.46 -4.27
C ASP A 344 -22.64 9.12 -5.64
N GLN A 345 -21.87 10.22 -5.73
CA GLN A 345 -21.49 10.85 -7.00
C GLN A 345 -20.65 9.90 -7.85
N VAL A 346 -19.61 9.29 -7.27
CA VAL A 346 -18.76 8.30 -7.95
C VAL A 346 -19.59 7.15 -8.51
N ARG A 347 -20.53 6.61 -7.73
CA ARG A 347 -21.43 5.54 -8.19
C ARG A 347 -22.32 5.99 -9.34
N ARG A 348 -23.01 7.13 -9.20
CA ARG A 348 -23.87 7.68 -10.26
C ARG A 348 -23.08 8.00 -11.52
N LEU A 349 -21.90 8.58 -11.38
CA LEU A 349 -21.03 8.93 -12.51
C LEU A 349 -20.58 7.68 -13.26
N HIS A 350 -20.11 6.66 -12.54
CA HIS A 350 -19.74 5.37 -13.12
C HIS A 350 -20.90 4.72 -13.88
N GLU A 351 -22.12 4.71 -13.31
CA GLU A 351 -23.31 4.15 -13.98
C GLU A 351 -23.67 4.92 -15.25
N ARG A 352 -23.58 6.27 -15.23
CA ARG A 352 -23.84 7.12 -16.39
C ARG A 352 -22.83 6.89 -17.50
N LEU A 353 -21.52 6.81 -17.17
CA LEU A 353 -20.45 6.55 -18.13
C LEU A 353 -20.61 5.16 -18.77
N ARG A 354 -20.93 4.14 -17.98
CA ARG A 354 -21.22 2.80 -18.51
C ARG A 354 -22.40 2.79 -19.48
N LYS A 355 -23.47 3.50 -19.16
CA LYS A 355 -24.64 3.65 -20.06
C LYS A 355 -24.27 4.41 -21.35
N ALA A 356 -23.31 5.32 -21.29
CA ALA A 356 -22.76 6.03 -22.46
C ALA A 356 -21.74 5.20 -23.27
N GLY A 357 -21.47 3.94 -22.88
CA GLY A 357 -20.57 3.03 -23.58
C GLY A 357 -19.09 3.15 -23.19
N VAL A 358 -18.75 3.94 -22.15
CA VAL A 358 -17.38 4.12 -21.70
C VAL A 358 -16.91 2.87 -20.93
N LYS A 359 -15.72 2.33 -21.29
CA LYS A 359 -15.07 1.24 -20.57
C LYS A 359 -14.48 1.75 -19.25
N CYS A 360 -15.28 1.77 -18.19
CA CYS A 360 -14.88 2.35 -16.91
C CYS A 360 -15.03 1.40 -15.73
N GLY A 361 -14.18 1.59 -14.73
CA GLY A 361 -14.24 0.94 -13.42
C GLY A 361 -14.51 1.94 -12.29
N ILE A 362 -14.85 1.42 -11.12
CA ILE A 362 -15.17 2.21 -9.93
C ILE A 362 -14.27 1.82 -8.75
N LEU A 363 -13.73 2.84 -8.06
CA LEU A 363 -13.03 2.69 -6.78
C LEU A 363 -13.66 3.61 -5.73
N SER A 364 -14.27 2.99 -4.74
CA SER A 364 -14.82 3.67 -3.55
C SER A 364 -14.72 2.77 -2.33
N GLY A 365 -14.89 3.32 -1.14
CA GLY A 365 -14.84 2.54 0.10
C GLY A 365 -15.91 1.44 0.21
N GLU A 366 -16.99 1.53 -0.57
CA GLU A 366 -18.08 0.54 -0.60
C GLU A 366 -17.78 -0.68 -1.49
N VAL A 367 -16.75 -0.59 -2.37
CA VAL A 367 -16.40 -1.68 -3.29
C VAL A 367 -15.59 -2.74 -2.53
N PRO A 368 -15.99 -4.02 -2.58
CA PRO A 368 -15.22 -5.11 -1.96
C PRO A 368 -13.79 -5.16 -2.46
N GLN A 369 -12.82 -5.48 -1.58
CA GLN A 369 -11.40 -5.43 -1.90
C GLN A 369 -11.01 -6.26 -3.12
N ALA A 370 -11.50 -7.49 -3.23
CA ALA A 370 -11.23 -8.34 -4.39
C ALA A 370 -11.66 -7.70 -5.72
N LYS A 371 -12.78 -6.95 -5.70
CA LYS A 371 -13.25 -6.22 -6.89
C LYS A 371 -12.40 -4.98 -7.17
N ARG A 372 -11.92 -4.28 -6.13
CA ARG A 372 -11.00 -3.14 -6.27
C ARG A 372 -9.68 -3.57 -6.92
N THR A 373 -9.07 -4.64 -6.41
CA THR A 373 -7.84 -5.22 -6.97
C THR A 373 -8.02 -5.56 -8.44
N ARG A 374 -9.11 -6.30 -8.78
CA ARG A 374 -9.40 -6.64 -10.17
C ARG A 374 -9.62 -5.41 -11.05
N THR A 375 -10.33 -4.38 -10.56
CA THR A 375 -10.56 -3.13 -11.30
C THR A 375 -9.23 -2.42 -11.58
N LEU A 376 -8.31 -2.39 -10.63
CA LEU A 376 -6.98 -1.81 -10.82
C LEU A 376 -6.15 -2.60 -11.83
N GLU A 377 -6.18 -3.92 -11.79
CA GLU A 377 -5.52 -4.78 -12.77
C GLU A 377 -6.07 -4.54 -14.19
N GLN A 378 -7.38 -4.44 -14.33
CA GLN A 378 -8.03 -4.13 -15.60
C GLN A 378 -7.66 -2.73 -16.12
N PHE A 379 -7.47 -1.75 -15.23
CA PHE A 379 -7.03 -0.41 -15.60
C PHE A 379 -5.55 -0.41 -16.01
N LYS A 380 -4.68 -1.08 -15.26
CA LYS A 380 -3.26 -1.24 -15.60
C LYS A 380 -3.05 -1.97 -16.93
N SER A 381 -3.87 -2.96 -17.25
CA SER A 381 -3.80 -3.70 -18.51
C SER A 381 -4.45 -3.00 -19.70
N GLY A 382 -5.15 -1.86 -19.48
CA GLY A 382 -5.89 -1.15 -20.52
C GLY A 382 -7.23 -1.79 -20.92
N GLU A 383 -7.68 -2.84 -20.22
CA GLU A 383 -9.02 -3.42 -20.43
C GLU A 383 -10.13 -2.39 -20.15
N ILE A 384 -9.94 -1.55 -19.15
CA ILE A 384 -10.72 -0.34 -18.91
C ILE A 384 -9.81 0.88 -19.03
N THR A 385 -10.31 1.95 -19.64
CA THR A 385 -9.57 3.17 -19.91
C THR A 385 -9.89 4.30 -18.93
N VAL A 386 -10.98 4.17 -18.18
CA VAL A 386 -11.44 5.19 -17.23
C VAL A 386 -11.64 4.58 -15.85
N LEU A 387 -11.08 5.24 -14.84
CA LEU A 387 -11.25 4.87 -13.43
C LEU A 387 -11.98 5.99 -12.70
N VAL A 388 -13.15 5.72 -12.13
CA VAL A 388 -13.92 6.71 -11.33
C VAL A 388 -13.68 6.44 -9.86
N ALA A 389 -13.16 7.44 -9.13
CA ALA A 389 -12.69 7.24 -7.76
C ALA A 389 -13.08 8.38 -6.81
N THR A 390 -13.20 8.07 -5.51
CA THR A 390 -13.11 9.08 -4.44
C THR A 390 -11.66 9.27 -4.04
N ASP A 391 -11.33 10.39 -3.37
CA ASP A 391 -9.97 10.67 -2.89
C ASP A 391 -9.41 9.52 -2.05
N VAL A 392 -10.12 9.10 -1.01
CA VAL A 392 -9.70 7.99 -0.14
C VAL A 392 -9.42 6.70 -0.91
N ALA A 393 -10.16 6.41 -1.97
CA ALA A 393 -9.99 5.18 -2.74
C ALA A 393 -9.01 5.33 -3.92
N GLY A 394 -8.85 6.55 -4.43
CA GLY A 394 -7.93 6.89 -5.53
C GLY A 394 -6.52 7.21 -5.07
N ARG A 395 -6.36 7.55 -3.82
CA ARG A 395 -5.06 7.75 -3.18
C ARG A 395 -4.33 6.39 -3.00
N GLY A 396 -3.00 6.38 -3.09
CA GLY A 396 -2.20 5.14 -3.05
C GLY A 396 -2.32 4.27 -4.31
N ILE A 397 -3.03 4.74 -5.36
CA ILE A 397 -3.02 4.07 -6.66
C ILE A 397 -1.73 4.46 -7.38
N HIS A 398 -0.86 3.48 -7.58
CA HIS A 398 0.27 3.61 -8.48
C HIS A 398 -0.08 2.92 -9.80
N VAL A 399 -0.37 3.74 -10.79
CA VAL A 399 -0.53 3.33 -12.18
C VAL A 399 0.32 4.28 -13.00
N ASP A 400 1.26 3.72 -13.72
CA ASP A 400 2.07 4.48 -14.66
C ASP A 400 1.27 4.71 -15.96
N GLY A 401 1.62 5.76 -16.68
CA GLY A 401 0.99 6.05 -17.97
C GLY A 401 -0.44 6.59 -17.89
N VAL A 402 -0.84 7.17 -16.76
CA VAL A 402 -2.11 7.91 -16.70
C VAL A 402 -1.98 9.18 -17.52
N SER A 403 -2.73 9.26 -18.63
CA SER A 403 -2.71 10.41 -19.54
C SER A 403 -3.42 11.63 -18.97
N HIS A 404 -4.58 11.40 -18.33
CA HIS A 404 -5.41 12.49 -17.81
C HIS A 404 -5.91 12.21 -16.41
N VAL A 405 -5.96 13.28 -15.61
CA VAL A 405 -6.71 13.34 -14.36
C VAL A 405 -7.85 14.33 -14.54
N VAL A 406 -9.07 13.91 -14.22
CA VAL A 406 -10.23 14.80 -14.25
C VAL A 406 -10.80 14.98 -12.86
N ASN A 407 -10.77 16.20 -12.35
CA ASN A 407 -11.48 16.59 -11.14
C ASN A 407 -12.93 16.94 -11.51
N TYR A 408 -13.84 15.96 -11.38
CA TYR A 408 -15.27 16.17 -11.64
C TYR A 408 -15.91 17.17 -10.66
N ASN A 409 -15.33 17.29 -9.48
CA ASN A 409 -15.55 18.36 -8.50
C ASN A 409 -14.18 18.86 -8.02
N LEU A 410 -14.06 20.14 -7.70
CA LEU A 410 -12.90 20.62 -6.97
C LEU A 410 -12.84 19.93 -5.60
N PRO A 411 -11.68 19.53 -5.11
CA PRO A 411 -11.54 18.90 -3.79
C PRO A 411 -11.85 19.92 -2.68
N GLU A 412 -12.45 19.43 -1.59
CA GLU A 412 -12.74 20.25 -0.40
C GLU A 412 -11.47 20.66 0.33
N ASP A 413 -10.43 19.81 0.28
CA ASP A 413 -9.09 20.09 0.80
C ASP A 413 -8.15 20.41 -0.35
N PRO A 414 -7.49 21.59 -0.35
CA PRO A 414 -6.55 21.98 -1.40
C PRO A 414 -5.39 21.00 -1.60
N GLU A 415 -4.89 20.36 -0.54
CA GLU A 415 -3.83 19.33 -0.63
C GLU A 415 -4.27 18.11 -1.46
N ASP A 416 -5.55 17.77 -1.43
CA ASP A 416 -6.11 16.73 -2.26
C ASP A 416 -6.01 17.04 -3.77
N TYR A 417 -6.03 18.31 -4.14
CA TYR A 417 -5.81 18.72 -5.52
C TYR A 417 -4.45 18.24 -6.03
N VAL A 418 -3.39 18.54 -5.29
CA VAL A 418 -2.02 18.14 -5.65
C VAL A 418 -1.90 16.62 -5.69
N HIS A 419 -2.52 15.93 -4.72
CA HIS A 419 -2.55 14.47 -4.68
C HIS A 419 -3.31 13.84 -5.86
N ARG A 420 -4.37 14.47 -6.35
CA ARG A 420 -5.13 14.00 -7.53
C ARG A 420 -4.33 14.20 -8.80
N ILE A 421 -3.85 15.42 -9.06
CA ILE A 421 -3.12 15.75 -10.29
C ILE A 421 -1.81 14.98 -10.39
N GLY A 422 -1.13 14.74 -9.25
CA GLY A 422 0.06 13.90 -9.17
C GLY A 422 -0.17 12.41 -9.50
N ARG A 423 -1.35 12.01 -10.01
CA ARG A 423 -1.56 10.67 -10.61
C ARG A 423 -1.13 10.62 -12.07
N THR A 424 -0.97 11.77 -12.72
CA THR A 424 -0.38 11.91 -14.07
C THR A 424 0.94 12.67 -14.01
N GLY A 425 1.66 12.81 -15.09
CA GLY A 425 2.93 13.56 -15.15
C GLY A 425 4.10 12.91 -14.37
N ARG A 426 4.12 11.57 -14.24
CA ARG A 426 5.13 10.85 -13.46
C ARG A 426 6.29 10.37 -14.33
N ALA A 427 7.44 10.16 -13.69
CA ALA A 427 8.67 9.62 -14.30
C ALA A 427 9.13 10.40 -15.56
N GLY A 428 8.96 11.72 -15.56
CA GLY A 428 9.36 12.57 -16.68
C GLY A 428 8.39 12.59 -17.87
N ALA A 429 7.24 11.90 -17.78
CA ALA A 429 6.17 12.01 -18.77
C ALA A 429 5.33 13.28 -18.53
N THR A 430 4.81 13.87 -19.59
CA THR A 430 3.82 14.95 -19.50
C THR A 430 2.44 14.38 -19.23
N GLY A 431 1.65 15.06 -18.41
CA GLY A 431 0.28 14.70 -18.09
C GLY A 431 -0.68 15.87 -18.23
N THR A 432 -1.97 15.59 -18.30
CA THR A 432 -3.00 16.65 -18.33
C THR A 432 -3.96 16.50 -17.16
N SER A 433 -4.21 17.59 -16.45
CA SER A 433 -5.24 17.69 -15.42
C SER A 433 -6.35 18.63 -15.87
N ILE A 434 -7.58 18.16 -15.79
CA ILE A 434 -8.75 18.97 -16.14
C ILE A 434 -9.69 19.04 -14.93
N SER A 435 -9.93 20.24 -14.44
CA SER A 435 -10.79 20.47 -13.28
C SER A 435 -12.06 21.19 -13.70
N PHE A 436 -13.19 20.75 -13.17
CA PHE A 436 -14.47 21.42 -13.38
C PHE A 436 -14.81 22.26 -12.15
N ALA A 437 -14.93 23.57 -12.35
CA ALA A 437 -15.43 24.51 -11.36
C ALA A 437 -16.85 24.92 -11.72
N SER A 438 -17.78 24.81 -10.79
CA SER A 438 -19.17 25.21 -10.98
C SER A 438 -19.66 26.07 -9.83
N GLU A 439 -20.91 26.46 -9.89
CA GLU A 439 -21.62 27.16 -8.82
C GLU A 439 -21.54 26.48 -7.45
N ASP A 440 -21.35 25.16 -7.43
CA ASP A 440 -21.33 24.36 -6.19
C ASP A 440 -19.97 24.38 -5.49
N ASP A 441 -18.87 24.62 -6.22
CA ASP A 441 -17.50 24.43 -5.71
C ASP A 441 -16.49 25.52 -6.15
N ALA A 442 -16.90 26.52 -6.94
CA ALA A 442 -16.02 27.61 -7.35
C ALA A 442 -15.48 28.45 -6.17
N PHE A 443 -16.15 28.45 -5.04
CA PHE A 443 -15.68 29.12 -3.81
C PHE A 443 -14.40 28.51 -3.21
N LEU A 444 -14.01 27.31 -3.66
CA LEU A 444 -12.77 26.63 -3.25
C LEU A 444 -11.54 27.13 -4.06
N LEU A 445 -11.74 27.86 -5.16
CA LEU A 445 -10.64 28.35 -6.00
C LEU A 445 -9.63 29.21 -5.25
N PRO A 446 -10.02 30.16 -4.38
CA PRO A 446 -9.05 30.99 -3.65
C PRO A 446 -8.07 30.20 -2.79
N ASP A 447 -8.54 29.12 -2.14
CA ASP A 447 -7.69 28.27 -1.30
C ASP A 447 -6.72 27.44 -2.17
N LEU A 448 -7.16 27.02 -3.37
CA LEU A 448 -6.30 26.35 -4.34
C LEU A 448 -5.25 27.31 -4.91
N GLU A 449 -5.61 28.55 -5.24
CA GLU A 449 -4.67 29.58 -5.69
C GLU A 449 -3.60 29.88 -4.65
N ALA A 450 -4.00 29.96 -3.38
CA ALA A 450 -3.08 30.16 -2.26
C ALA A 450 -2.08 28.99 -2.14
N LEU A 451 -2.54 27.74 -2.31
CA LEU A 451 -1.69 26.57 -2.27
C LEU A 451 -0.72 26.49 -3.46
N LEU A 452 -1.19 26.84 -4.65
CA LEU A 452 -0.41 26.78 -5.89
C LEU A 452 0.53 27.99 -6.08
N GLY A 453 0.39 29.01 -5.24
CA GLY A 453 1.23 30.21 -5.25
C GLY A 453 0.94 31.18 -6.37
N GLY A 454 -0.22 31.07 -7.03
CA GLY A 454 -0.61 31.96 -8.11
C GLY A 454 -2.06 31.80 -8.57
N PRO A 455 -2.55 32.73 -9.41
CA PRO A 455 -3.91 32.66 -9.90
C PRO A 455 -4.12 31.48 -10.84
N ILE A 456 -5.29 30.88 -10.76
CA ILE A 456 -5.71 29.78 -11.64
C ILE A 456 -6.47 30.35 -12.82
N GLU A 457 -5.98 30.10 -14.04
CA GLU A 457 -6.69 30.51 -15.24
C GLU A 457 -7.92 29.62 -15.46
N CYS A 458 -9.09 30.19 -15.24
CA CYS A 458 -10.37 29.55 -15.48
C CYS A 458 -10.93 29.92 -16.84
N THR A 459 -11.21 28.92 -17.67
CA THR A 459 -11.75 29.14 -19.05
C THR A 459 -13.07 28.41 -19.23
N HIS A 460 -13.83 28.78 -20.24
CA HIS A 460 -14.99 27.97 -20.65
C HIS A 460 -14.54 26.77 -21.48
N PRO A 461 -15.23 25.62 -21.36
CA PRO A 461 -14.94 24.48 -22.22
C PRO A 461 -15.05 24.86 -23.70
N PRO A 462 -14.21 24.29 -24.58
CA PRO A 462 -14.38 24.45 -26.04
C PRO A 462 -15.77 23.99 -26.48
N GLU A 463 -16.32 24.61 -27.52
CA GLU A 463 -17.65 24.28 -28.07
C GLU A 463 -17.77 22.78 -28.43
N SER A 464 -16.68 22.16 -28.89
CA SER A 464 -16.62 20.73 -29.18
C SER A 464 -16.92 19.84 -27.97
N LEU A 465 -16.70 20.33 -26.76
CA LEU A 465 -17.02 19.60 -25.53
C LEU A 465 -18.45 19.91 -25.01
N LEU A 466 -19.08 20.97 -25.53
CA LEU A 466 -20.44 21.39 -25.13
C LEU A 466 -21.53 20.85 -26.07
N SER A 467 -21.16 20.47 -27.29
CA SER A 467 -22.08 19.94 -28.32
C SER A 467 -22.57 18.49 -28.09
#